data_646148d1f6528dde82bd1f8ad9b7cfff
#
_entry.id   646148d1f6528dde82bd1f8ad9b7cfff
#
_cell.length_a   1.000
_cell.length_b   1.000
_cell.length_c   1.000
_cell.angle_alpha   90.00
_cell.angle_beta   90.00
_cell.angle_gamma   90.00
#
_symmetry.space_group_name_H-M   'P 1'
#
loop_
_entity.id
_entity.type
_entity.pdbx_description
1 polymer ?
#
loop_
_entity_poly.entity_id
_entity_poly.type
_entity_poly.pdbx_seq_one_letter_code
_entity_poly.pdbx_strand_id
1 'polypeptide(L)' 'MLKLRLKKYGRKRQTSYRIVVMPSTTKRDGRSIEELGFYNPHTNETNLNVSRIQARLIEGAQPTPTVRDLLKKAEILN' A
#
# COMPACT_ATOMS: atom_id res chain seq x y z
N MET A 1 8.80 -7.20 12.00
CA MET A 1 7.40 -6.85 11.72
C MET A 1 7.27 -6.28 10.32
N LEU A 2 6.24 -6.65 9.61
CA LEU A 2 5.97 -6.13 8.28
C LEU A 2 4.93 -5.01 8.34
N LYS A 3 5.09 -4.01 7.48
CA LYS A 3 4.13 -2.91 7.35
C LYS A 3 3.68 -2.77 5.91
N LEU A 4 2.41 -2.40 5.74
CA LEU A 4 1.87 -2.00 4.46
C LEU A 4 1.98 -0.48 4.38
N ARG A 5 2.69 0.01 3.37
CA ARG A 5 2.96 1.44 3.22
C ARG A 5 2.67 1.90 1.81
N LEU A 6 2.38 3.19 1.66
CA LEU A 6 2.32 3.81 0.36
C LEU A 6 3.70 4.31 -0.03
N LYS A 7 4.13 3.93 -1.23
CA LYS A 7 5.38 4.41 -1.80
C LYS A 7 5.06 5.31 -2.98
N LYS A 8 5.68 6.47 -3.02
CA LYS A 8 5.41 7.47 -4.03
C LYS A 8 6.18 7.16 -5.31
N TYR A 9 5.47 7.20 -6.44
CA TYR A 9 6.03 7.01 -7.77
C TYR A 9 5.49 8.10 -8.69
N GLY A 10 6.13 8.26 -9.84
CA GLY A 10 5.65 9.13 -10.88
C GLY A 10 6.42 10.42 -10.99
N ARG A 11 6.01 11.23 -11.97
CA ARG A 11 6.65 12.51 -12.26
C ARG A 11 6.05 13.64 -11.40
N LYS A 12 6.73 14.78 -11.40
CA LYS A 12 6.45 15.93 -10.56
C LYS A 12 4.99 16.39 -10.51
N ARG A 13 4.19 16.17 -11.57
CA ARG A 13 2.78 16.56 -11.61
C ARG A 13 1.81 15.39 -11.78
N GLN A 14 2.35 14.18 -11.78
CA GLN A 14 1.55 12.96 -11.96
C GLN A 14 1.97 11.92 -10.93
N THR A 15 1.83 12.30 -9.67
CA THR A 15 2.22 11.41 -8.59
C THR A 15 1.22 10.27 -8.47
N SER A 16 1.72 9.06 -8.46
CA SER A 16 0.93 7.90 -8.11
C SER A 16 1.56 7.23 -6.90
N TYR A 17 0.80 6.34 -6.26
CA TYR A 17 1.25 5.64 -5.08
C TYR A 17 1.09 4.14 -5.28
N ARG A 18 2.00 3.38 -4.71
CA ARG A 18 1.87 1.92 -4.68
C ARG A 18 1.83 1.45 -3.24
N ILE A 19 0.98 0.47 -3.00
CA ILE A 19 0.91 -0.18 -1.69
C ILE A 19 1.95 -1.28 -1.69
N VAL A 20 2.89 -1.21 -0.75
CA VAL A 20 3.99 -2.15 -0.69
C VAL A 20 4.11 -2.75 0.71
N VAL A 21 4.67 -3.96 0.78
CA VAL A 21 5.00 -4.62 2.04
C VAL A 21 6.48 -4.37 2.31
N MET A 22 6.79 -3.82 3.47
CA MET A 22 8.17 -3.54 3.87
C MET A 22 8.38 -3.91 5.34
N PRO A 23 9.61 -4.31 5.72
CA PRO A 23 9.96 -4.42 7.13
C PRO A 23 9.81 -3.07 7.83
N SER A 24 9.35 -3.08 9.06
CA SER A 24 9.10 -1.85 9.81
C SER A 24 10.35 -1.01 10.03
N THR A 25 11.52 -1.63 9.97
CA THR A 25 12.81 -0.96 10.16
C THR A 25 13.42 -0.43 8.87
N THR A 26 12.83 -0.74 7.72
CA THR A 26 13.34 -0.30 6.43
C THR A 26 13.07 1.17 6.21
N LYS A 27 14.06 1.88 5.68
CA LYS A 27 13.90 3.29 5.32
C LYS A 27 12.83 3.44 4.25
N ARG A 28 12.23 4.63 4.20
CA ARG A 28 11.16 4.97 3.26
C ARG A 28 11.46 4.58 1.80
N ASP A 29 12.72 4.73 1.38
CA ASP A 29 13.15 4.45 0.00
C ASP A 29 13.80 3.08 -0.14
N GLY A 30 13.71 2.23 0.90
CA GLY A 30 14.24 0.89 0.85
C GLY A 30 13.44 -0.02 -0.07
N ARG A 31 14.02 -1.18 -0.37
CA ARG A 31 13.35 -2.17 -1.22
C ARG A 31 12.12 -2.75 -0.51
N SER A 32 11.02 -2.79 -1.24
CA SER A 32 9.82 -3.47 -0.77
C SER A 32 9.96 -4.98 -0.98
N ILE A 33 9.28 -5.74 -0.14
CA ILE A 33 9.22 -7.20 -0.29
C ILE A 33 8.24 -7.55 -1.40
N GLU A 34 7.12 -6.84 -1.48
CA GLU A 34 6.06 -7.12 -2.44
C GLU A 34 5.27 -5.87 -2.72
N GLU A 35 4.81 -5.70 -3.96
CA GLU A 35 3.86 -4.66 -4.32
C GLU A 35 2.46 -5.26 -4.37
N LEU A 36 1.51 -4.61 -3.69
CA LEU A 36 0.15 -5.14 -3.54
C LEU A 36 -0.89 -4.39 -4.36
N GLY A 37 -0.51 -3.32 -5.00
CA GLY A 37 -1.43 -2.55 -5.81
C GLY A 37 -0.98 -1.12 -6.00
N PHE A 38 -1.78 -0.33 -6.72
CA PHE A 38 -1.46 1.07 -6.91
C PHE A 38 -2.70 1.95 -6.73
N TYR A 39 -2.45 3.22 -6.44
CA TYR A 39 -3.48 4.22 -6.27
C TYR A 39 -3.05 5.50 -6.98
N ASN A 40 -3.92 6.02 -7.84
CA ASN A 40 -3.68 7.28 -8.55
C ASN A 40 -4.77 8.28 -8.17
N PRO A 41 -4.45 9.28 -7.34
CA PRO A 41 -5.47 10.26 -6.91
C PRO A 41 -5.94 11.18 -8.02
N HIS A 42 -5.14 11.37 -9.07
CA HIS A 42 -5.51 12.25 -10.19
C HIS A 42 -6.63 11.68 -11.04
N THR A 43 -6.65 10.37 -11.23
CA THR A 43 -7.66 9.69 -12.03
C THR A 43 -8.64 8.88 -11.18
N ASN A 44 -8.45 8.86 -9.86
CA ASN A 44 -9.19 8.01 -8.92
C ASN A 44 -9.10 6.52 -9.27
N GLU A 45 -8.06 6.13 -9.96
CA GLU A 45 -7.83 4.73 -10.24
C GLU A 45 -7.23 4.03 -9.02
N THR A 46 -7.83 2.94 -8.63
CA THR A 46 -7.33 2.11 -7.54
C THR A 46 -7.33 0.67 -8.02
N ASN A 47 -6.16 0.06 -8.03
CA ASN A 47 -6.02 -1.34 -8.41
C ASN A 47 -5.31 -2.06 -7.28
N LEU A 48 -6.05 -2.87 -6.53
CA LEU A 48 -5.54 -3.54 -5.34
C LEU A 48 -5.62 -5.04 -5.53
N ASN A 49 -4.53 -5.72 -5.18
CA ASN A 49 -4.52 -7.18 -5.14
C ASN A 49 -5.09 -7.62 -3.79
N VAL A 50 -6.40 -7.75 -3.74
CA VAL A 50 -7.15 -8.02 -2.51
C VAL A 50 -6.67 -9.30 -1.84
N SER A 51 -6.48 -10.36 -2.62
CA SER A 51 -6.04 -11.65 -2.06
C SER A 51 -4.71 -11.54 -1.34
N ARG A 52 -3.74 -10.86 -1.94
CA ARG A 52 -2.43 -10.69 -1.34
C ARG A 52 -2.46 -9.76 -0.14
N ILE A 53 -3.26 -8.70 -0.22
CA ILE A 53 -3.41 -7.77 0.90
C ILE A 53 -4.00 -8.51 2.10
N GLN A 54 -5.05 -9.28 1.89
CA GLN A 54 -5.67 -10.06 2.96
C GLN A 54 -4.70 -11.09 3.54
N ALA A 55 -3.93 -11.77 2.70
CA ALA A 55 -2.94 -12.74 3.16
C ALA A 55 -1.90 -12.08 4.06
N ARG A 56 -1.41 -10.90 3.68
CA ARG A 56 -0.42 -10.18 4.49
C ARG A 56 -1.02 -9.68 5.81
N LEU A 57 -2.27 -9.24 5.79
CA LEU A 57 -2.94 -8.81 7.02
C LEU A 57 -3.12 -9.98 7.98
N ILE A 58 -3.47 -11.17 7.47
CA ILE A 58 -3.58 -12.39 8.28
C ILE A 58 -2.23 -12.76 8.88
N GLU A 59 -1.14 -12.57 8.14
CA GLU A 59 0.22 -12.81 8.63
C GLU A 59 0.68 -11.81 9.68
N GLY A 60 -0.12 -10.79 9.95
CA GLY A 60 0.20 -9.80 10.96
C GLY A 60 0.83 -8.52 10.44
N ALA A 61 0.88 -8.32 9.13
CA ALA A 61 1.38 -7.07 8.57
C ALA A 61 0.44 -5.92 8.99
N GLN A 62 1.03 -4.78 9.35
CA GLN A 62 0.26 -3.66 9.87
C GLN A 62 0.17 -2.53 8.84
N PRO A 63 -1.04 -2.11 8.46
CA PRO A 63 -1.18 -0.98 7.55
C PRO A 63 -0.90 0.34 8.26
N THR A 64 -0.24 1.27 7.55
CA THR A 64 -0.13 2.64 8.05
C THR A 64 -1.52 3.28 8.04
N PRO A 65 -1.73 4.38 8.79
CA PRO A 65 -3.04 5.04 8.81
C PRO A 65 -3.58 5.38 7.41
N THR A 66 -2.72 5.86 6.53
CA THR A 66 -3.13 6.21 5.16
C THR A 66 -3.58 4.97 4.38
N VAL A 67 -2.81 3.88 4.48
CA VAL A 67 -3.17 2.62 3.82
C VAL A 67 -4.45 2.06 4.42
N ARG A 68 -4.59 2.14 5.74
CA ARG A 68 -5.80 1.67 6.42
C ARG A 68 -7.05 2.38 5.89
N ASP A 69 -6.98 3.70 5.74
CA ASP A 69 -8.10 4.48 5.22
C ASP A 69 -8.42 4.07 3.78
N LEU A 70 -7.39 3.87 2.97
CA LEU A 70 -7.56 3.43 1.59
C LEU A 70 -8.23 2.06 1.52
N LEU A 71 -7.81 1.13 2.37
CA LEU A 71 -8.39 -0.21 2.42
C LEU A 71 -9.84 -0.19 2.90
N LYS A 72 -10.18 0.72 3.81
CA LYS A 72 -11.57 0.89 4.25
C LYS A 72 -12.44 1.41 3.12
N LYS A 73 -11.94 2.36 2.34
CA LYS A 73 -12.68 2.88 1.17
C LYS A 73 -12.91 1.80 0.13
N ALA A 74 -11.97 0.89 -0.01
CA ALA A 74 -12.09 -0.23 -0.94
C ALA A 74 -12.86 -1.42 -0.36
N GLU A 75 -13.40 -1.28 0.86
CA GLU A 75 -14.16 -2.32 1.56
C GLU A 75 -13.36 -3.60 1.81
N ILE A 76 -12.04 -3.50 1.89
CA ILE A 76 -11.17 -4.62 2.23
C ILE A 76 -11.05 -4.79 3.74
N LEU A 77 -11.06 -3.67 4.46
CA LEU A 77 -11.08 -3.65 5.92
C LEU A 77 -12.43 -3.12 6.41
N ASN A 78 -12.90 -3.73 7.45
CA ASN A 78 -14.12 -3.27 8.13
C ASN A 78 -13.79 -2.23 9.19
#